data_6c4ab54a65215ca9b279bdb1120d9a20
#
_entry.id   6c4ab54a65215ca9b279bdb1120d9a20
#
_cell.length_a   1.000
_cell.length_b   1.000
_cell.length_c   1.000
_cell.angle_alpha   90.00
_cell.angle_beta   90.00
_cell.angle_gamma   90.00
#
_symmetry.space_group_name_H-M   'P 1'
#
loop_
_entity.id
_entity.type
_entity.pdbx_description
1 polymer ?
#
loop_
_entity_poly.entity_id
_entity_poly.type
_entity_poly.pdbx_seq_one_letter_code
_entity_poly.pdbx_strand_id
1 'polypeptide(L)'
;MISPDSVGRTYQGAKSTTISQSEITEFAAVLGESDFSIATPTFSIRVSLDQLQEILTSPEIGINWERVVHGDQKFEIHRPIVAGDTLTCDATIESYRVAAGNEFIGVKSDLRNGAEIVSTNRCTIVVRA
;
A
#
# COMPACT_ATOMS: atom_id res chain seq x y z
N MET A 1 12.29 12.88 -10.82
CA MET A 1 12.43 13.04 -9.35
C MET A 1 11.16 13.64 -8.79
N ILE A 2 10.72 13.15 -7.65
CA ILE A 2 9.57 13.78 -6.98
C ILE A 2 10.00 15.10 -6.32
N SER A 3 9.03 16.00 -6.11
CA SER A 3 9.30 17.23 -5.38
C SER A 3 9.58 16.93 -3.91
N PRO A 4 10.62 17.54 -3.30
CA PRO A 4 10.83 17.43 -1.85
C PRO A 4 9.65 17.91 -1.02
N ASP A 5 8.82 18.80 -1.57
CA ASP A 5 7.61 19.31 -0.91
C ASP A 5 6.51 18.23 -0.76
N SER A 6 6.67 17.09 -1.43
CA SER A 6 5.75 15.94 -1.27
C SER A 6 5.90 15.25 0.08
N VAL A 7 7.04 15.41 0.75
CA VAL A 7 7.26 14.81 2.08
C VAL A 7 6.32 15.43 3.10
N GLY A 8 5.64 14.59 3.84
CA GLY A 8 4.62 14.97 4.83
C GLY A 8 3.22 15.14 4.26
N ARG A 9 3.05 15.06 2.94
CA ARG A 9 1.72 15.12 2.32
C ARG A 9 1.04 13.77 2.36
N THR A 10 -0.28 13.80 2.58
CA THR A 10 -1.15 12.64 2.51
C THR A 10 -1.99 12.72 1.24
N TYR A 11 -2.00 11.63 0.48
CA TYR A 11 -2.76 11.48 -0.75
C TYR A 11 -3.87 10.47 -0.52
N GLN A 12 -5.11 10.87 -0.78
CA GLN A 12 -6.26 9.97 -0.65
C GLN A 12 -6.39 9.09 -1.89
N GLY A 13 -6.54 7.80 -1.66
CA GLY A 13 -6.83 6.85 -2.74
C GLY A 13 -8.23 7.11 -3.30
N ALA A 14 -8.35 7.14 -4.64
CA ALA A 14 -9.61 7.40 -5.33
C ALA A 14 -10.53 6.19 -5.36
N LYS A 15 -9.98 4.98 -5.19
CA LYS A 15 -10.70 3.72 -5.27
C LYS A 15 -11.09 3.20 -3.90
N SER A 16 -12.27 2.59 -3.82
CA SER A 16 -12.63 1.69 -2.74
C SER A 16 -12.68 0.26 -3.27
N THR A 17 -12.24 -0.69 -2.44
CA THR A 17 -12.19 -2.11 -2.78
C THR A 17 -12.98 -2.88 -1.74
N THR A 18 -14.06 -3.55 -2.16
CA THR A 18 -14.82 -4.44 -1.29
C THR A 18 -14.19 -5.83 -1.32
N ILE A 19 -13.82 -6.33 -0.16
CA ILE A 19 -13.12 -7.61 -0.01
C ILE A 19 -14.15 -8.75 -0.05
N SER A 20 -13.91 -9.71 -0.94
CA SER A 20 -14.74 -10.91 -1.05
C SER A 20 -14.13 -12.08 -0.27
N GLN A 21 -14.99 -13.03 0.13
CA GLN A 21 -14.52 -14.26 0.76
C GLN A 21 -13.63 -15.08 -0.18
N SER A 22 -13.92 -15.09 -1.49
CA SER A 22 -13.10 -15.82 -2.45
C SER A 22 -11.69 -15.24 -2.54
N GLU A 23 -11.52 -13.94 -2.49
CA GLU A 23 -10.19 -13.30 -2.49
C GLU A 23 -9.38 -13.70 -1.25
N ILE A 24 -10.00 -13.70 -0.07
CA ILE A 24 -9.35 -14.14 1.17
C ILE A 24 -8.94 -15.61 1.07
N THR A 25 -9.83 -16.45 0.61
CA THR A 25 -9.60 -17.90 0.49
C THR A 25 -8.49 -18.22 -0.51
N GLU A 26 -8.52 -17.59 -1.68
CA GLU A 26 -7.50 -17.82 -2.73
C GLU A 26 -6.12 -17.38 -2.27
N PHE A 27 -6.02 -16.22 -1.65
CA PHE A 27 -4.74 -15.71 -1.15
C PHE A 27 -4.18 -16.59 -0.04
N ALA A 28 -5.01 -17.00 0.92
CA ALA A 28 -4.61 -17.86 2.02
C ALA A 28 -4.18 -19.26 1.51
N ALA A 29 -4.90 -19.82 0.56
CA ALA A 29 -4.58 -21.13 -0.01
C ALA A 29 -3.22 -21.16 -0.69
N VAL A 30 -2.86 -20.11 -1.43
CA VAL A 30 -1.54 -19.97 -2.07
C VAL A 30 -0.41 -19.95 -1.03
N LEU A 31 -0.66 -19.39 0.16
CA LEU A 31 0.29 -19.34 1.26
C LEU A 31 0.30 -20.62 2.11
N GLY A 32 -0.54 -21.60 1.81
CA GLY A 32 -0.66 -22.83 2.58
C GLY A 32 -1.44 -22.71 3.87
N GLU A 33 -2.19 -21.62 4.05
CA GLU A 33 -3.05 -21.43 5.21
C GLU A 33 -4.36 -22.22 5.09
N SER A 34 -4.90 -22.64 6.23
CA SER A 34 -6.15 -23.39 6.31
C SER A 34 -7.31 -22.64 6.95
N ASP A 35 -7.04 -21.54 7.65
CA ASP A 35 -8.07 -20.66 8.19
C ASP A 35 -8.41 -19.59 7.16
N PHE A 36 -9.65 -19.62 6.67
CA PHE A 36 -10.17 -18.68 5.67
C PHE A 36 -11.17 -17.68 6.26
N SER A 37 -11.34 -17.65 7.58
CA SER A 37 -12.29 -16.76 8.25
C SER A 37 -11.85 -15.32 8.27
N ILE A 38 -10.53 -15.10 8.24
CA ILE A 38 -9.91 -13.77 8.19
C ILE A 38 -8.83 -13.76 7.11
N ALA A 39 -8.52 -12.55 6.62
CA ALA A 39 -7.40 -12.39 5.72
C ALA A 39 -6.07 -12.68 6.43
N THR A 40 -5.12 -13.26 5.69
CA THR A 40 -3.77 -13.46 6.20
C THR A 40 -3.08 -12.11 6.46
N PRO A 41 -2.05 -12.05 7.33
CA PRO A 41 -1.40 -10.78 7.69
C PRO A 41 -0.90 -9.95 6.52
N THR A 42 -0.48 -10.57 5.43
CA THR A 42 0.07 -9.88 4.26
C THR A 42 -0.97 -9.53 3.19
N PHE A 43 -2.23 -9.95 3.37
CA PHE A 43 -3.29 -9.78 2.37
C PHE A 43 -3.47 -8.31 1.95
N SER A 44 -3.36 -7.37 2.89
CA SER A 44 -3.62 -5.95 2.65
C SER A 44 -2.68 -5.31 1.61
N ILE A 45 -1.56 -5.97 1.28
CA ILE A 45 -0.65 -5.45 0.24
C ILE A 45 -1.34 -5.36 -1.12
N ARG A 46 -2.29 -6.22 -1.40
CA ARG A 46 -3.06 -6.19 -2.66
C ARG A 46 -3.78 -4.87 -2.83
N VAL A 47 -4.31 -4.32 -1.74
CA VAL A 47 -5.04 -3.05 -1.75
C VAL A 47 -4.07 -1.88 -1.70
N SER A 48 -3.12 -1.90 -0.76
CA SER A 48 -2.21 -0.77 -0.57
C SER A 48 -1.30 -0.54 -1.76
N LEU A 49 -0.74 -1.61 -2.34
CA LEU A 49 0.19 -1.48 -3.47
C LEU A 49 -0.51 -0.99 -4.74
N ASP A 50 -1.70 -1.48 -5.02
CA ASP A 50 -2.49 -1.08 -6.18
C ASP A 50 -2.83 0.42 -6.12
N GLN A 51 -3.30 0.88 -4.97
CA GLN A 51 -3.61 2.30 -4.77
C GLN A 51 -2.37 3.17 -4.71
N LEU A 52 -1.28 2.65 -4.14
CA LEU A 52 -0.01 3.37 -4.10
C LEU A 52 0.55 3.58 -5.51
N GLN A 53 0.47 2.58 -6.37
CA GLN A 53 0.87 2.71 -7.77
C GLN A 53 0.11 3.85 -8.45
N GLU A 54 -1.19 3.91 -8.27
CA GLU A 54 -2.03 4.96 -8.85
C GLU A 54 -1.64 6.35 -8.36
N ILE A 55 -1.39 6.49 -7.05
CA ILE A 55 -0.97 7.76 -6.45
C ILE A 55 0.40 8.18 -6.97
N LEU A 56 1.38 7.30 -6.93
CA LEU A 56 2.77 7.62 -7.27
C LEU A 56 2.95 7.90 -8.78
N THR A 57 2.14 7.29 -9.63
CA THR A 57 2.18 7.53 -11.08
C THR A 57 1.30 8.69 -11.53
N SER A 58 0.55 9.30 -10.62
CA SER A 58 -0.29 10.46 -10.93
C SER A 58 0.55 11.62 -11.47
N PRO A 59 -0.03 12.53 -12.29
CA PRO A 59 0.70 13.69 -12.80
C PRO A 59 1.31 14.59 -11.72
N GLU A 60 0.76 14.58 -10.52
CA GLU A 60 1.24 15.36 -9.39
C GLU A 60 2.61 14.86 -8.90
N ILE A 61 2.84 13.55 -8.90
CA ILE A 61 4.06 12.92 -8.41
C ILE A 61 4.93 12.45 -9.58
N GLY A 62 4.35 11.71 -10.53
CA GLY A 62 4.96 11.40 -11.81
C GLY A 62 6.10 10.38 -11.78
N ILE A 63 6.04 9.38 -10.89
CA ILE A 63 7.03 8.31 -10.86
C ILE A 63 6.86 7.39 -12.07
N ASN A 64 7.98 7.01 -12.69
CA ASN A 64 7.97 5.94 -13.69
C ASN A 64 7.95 4.57 -12.99
N TRP A 65 6.80 3.92 -13.00
CA TRP A 65 6.59 2.66 -12.31
C TRP A 65 7.46 1.52 -12.83
N GLU A 66 7.85 1.55 -14.10
CA GLU A 66 8.73 0.52 -14.69
C GLU A 66 10.13 0.49 -14.06
N ARG A 67 10.52 1.59 -13.41
CA ARG A 67 11.80 1.71 -12.72
C ARG A 67 11.72 1.38 -11.24
N VAL A 68 10.54 1.06 -10.75
CA VAL A 68 10.30 0.82 -9.32
C VAL A 68 10.78 -0.55 -8.90
N VAL A 69 11.46 -0.58 -7.75
CA VAL A 69 11.74 -1.78 -6.99
C VAL A 69 11.13 -1.60 -5.61
N HIS A 70 10.43 -2.62 -5.13
CA HIS A 70 9.89 -2.66 -3.78
C HIS A 70 10.99 -3.06 -2.81
N GLY A 71 11.46 -2.13 -1.99
CA GLY A 71 12.63 -2.33 -1.13
C GLY A 71 12.31 -3.09 0.16
N ASP A 72 11.27 -2.69 0.85
CA ASP A 72 10.83 -3.35 2.08
C ASP A 72 9.31 -3.19 2.27
N GLN A 73 8.76 -3.96 3.20
CA GLN A 73 7.36 -3.91 3.57
C GLN A 73 7.18 -4.22 5.04
N LYS A 74 6.37 -3.40 5.73
CA LYS A 74 5.94 -3.63 7.11
C LYS A 74 4.43 -3.54 7.19
N PHE A 75 3.85 -4.38 8.04
CA PHE A 75 2.41 -4.42 8.30
C PHE A 75 2.15 -4.19 9.78
N GLU A 76 1.33 -3.19 10.09
CA GLU A 76 0.79 -2.98 11.41
C GLU A 76 -0.72 -3.22 11.34
N ILE A 77 -1.16 -4.38 11.81
CA ILE A 77 -2.54 -4.81 11.70
C ILE A 77 -3.29 -4.39 12.95
N HIS A 78 -4.28 -3.52 12.80
CA HIS A 78 -5.09 -3.04 13.94
C HIS A 78 -6.27 -3.97 14.20
N ARG A 79 -6.82 -4.58 13.17
CA ARG A 79 -7.75 -5.70 13.27
C ARG A 79 -7.68 -6.55 11.99
N PRO A 80 -8.10 -7.83 12.05
CA PRO A 80 -8.15 -8.66 10.84
C PRO A 80 -9.08 -8.07 9.78
N ILE A 81 -8.68 -8.18 8.52
CA ILE A 81 -9.55 -7.88 7.38
C ILE A 81 -10.44 -9.08 7.14
N VAL A 82 -11.72 -8.82 6.95
CA VAL A 82 -12.74 -9.85 6.71
C VAL A 82 -13.53 -9.55 5.44
N ALA A 83 -14.21 -10.56 4.92
CA ALA A 83 -15.13 -10.38 3.80
C ALA A 83 -16.20 -9.35 4.13
N GLY A 84 -16.51 -8.50 3.17
CA GLY A 84 -17.46 -7.40 3.33
C GLY A 84 -16.81 -6.07 3.72
N ASP A 85 -15.54 -6.05 4.14
CA ASP A 85 -14.83 -4.81 4.35
C ASP A 85 -14.69 -4.06 3.02
N THR A 86 -14.98 -2.77 3.04
CA THR A 86 -14.72 -1.88 1.91
C THR A 86 -13.58 -0.95 2.27
N LEU A 87 -12.43 -1.15 1.62
CA LEU A 87 -11.19 -0.51 1.99
C LEU A 87 -10.85 0.63 1.04
N THR A 88 -10.45 1.75 1.64
CA THR A 88 -9.77 2.85 0.97
C THR A 88 -8.37 2.98 1.53
N CYS A 89 -7.47 3.61 0.79
CA CYS A 89 -6.08 3.77 1.21
C CYS A 89 -5.67 5.23 1.13
N ASP A 90 -5.14 5.75 2.23
CA ASP A 90 -4.51 7.06 2.28
C ASP A 90 -3.00 6.86 2.39
N ALA A 91 -2.24 7.39 1.44
CA ALA A 91 -0.79 7.26 1.40
C ALA A 91 -0.12 8.57 1.83
N THR A 92 0.81 8.47 2.76
CA THR A 92 1.63 9.60 3.21
C THR A 92 3.08 9.33 2.83
N ILE A 93 3.72 10.28 2.15
CA ILE A 93 5.16 10.22 1.90
C ILE A 93 5.86 10.67 3.17
N GLU A 94 6.50 9.74 3.88
CA GLU A 94 7.16 10.02 5.15
C GLU A 94 8.62 10.44 4.98
N SER A 95 9.28 9.96 3.93
CA SER A 95 10.68 10.26 3.68
C SER A 95 11.01 10.21 2.21
N TYR A 96 12.05 10.97 1.83
CA TYR A 96 12.57 11.00 0.48
C TYR A 96 14.07 11.27 0.52
N ARG A 97 14.84 10.45 -0.16
CA ARG A 97 16.27 10.71 -0.36
C ARG A 97 16.74 10.18 -1.71
N VAL A 98 17.80 10.76 -2.20
CA VAL A 98 18.49 10.30 -3.42
C VAL A 98 19.87 9.78 -3.04
N ALA A 99 20.24 8.62 -3.54
CA ALA A 99 21.56 8.05 -3.37
C ALA A 99 21.95 7.27 -4.62
N ALA A 100 23.15 7.57 -5.14
CA ALA A 100 23.68 6.97 -6.37
C ALA A 100 22.71 7.03 -7.55
N GLY A 101 21.95 8.13 -7.68
CA GLY A 101 20.97 8.34 -8.73
C GLY A 101 19.62 7.63 -8.52
N ASN A 102 19.50 6.81 -7.47
CA ASN A 102 18.25 6.15 -7.14
C ASN A 102 17.47 6.98 -6.13
N GLU A 103 16.16 7.03 -6.29
CA GLU A 103 15.25 7.69 -5.35
C GLU A 103 14.69 6.67 -4.37
N PHE A 104 14.74 6.99 -3.08
CA PHE A 104 14.20 6.17 -1.99
C PHE A 104 13.02 6.90 -1.37
N ILE A 105 11.84 6.35 -1.48
CA ILE A 105 10.59 6.96 -1.04
C ILE A 105 9.99 6.10 0.04
N GLY A 106 9.95 6.61 1.28
CA GLY A 106 9.25 5.96 2.38
C GLY A 106 7.79 6.34 2.38
N VAL A 107 6.90 5.35 2.34
CA VAL A 107 5.45 5.57 2.26
C VAL A 107 4.74 4.85 3.39
N LYS A 108 3.83 5.55 4.04
CA LYS A 108 2.86 5.00 4.98
C LYS A 108 1.50 4.95 4.30
N SER A 109 0.89 3.77 4.28
CA SER A 109 -0.46 3.57 3.73
C SER A 109 -1.40 3.17 4.85
N ASP A 110 -2.39 4.00 5.14
CA ASP A 110 -3.47 3.69 6.08
C ASP A 110 -4.65 3.12 5.29
N LEU A 111 -4.99 1.87 5.57
CA LEU A 111 -6.16 1.22 4.99
C LEU A 111 -7.34 1.39 5.93
N ARG A 112 -8.44 1.94 5.39
CA ARG A 112 -9.63 2.28 6.16
C ARG A 112 -10.84 1.52 5.68
N ASN A 113 -11.65 1.07 6.63
CA ASN A 113 -13.04 0.71 6.41
C ASN A 113 -13.90 1.83 6.99
N GLY A 114 -14.37 2.74 6.14
CA GLY A 114 -14.98 3.99 6.61
C GLY A 114 -13.99 4.84 7.41
N ALA A 115 -14.32 5.17 8.65
CA ALA A 115 -13.45 5.95 9.52
C ALA A 115 -12.41 5.09 10.28
N GLU A 116 -12.57 3.77 10.28
CA GLU A 116 -11.70 2.85 11.00
C GLU A 116 -10.46 2.51 10.21
N ILE A 117 -9.28 2.70 10.80
CA ILE A 117 -8.02 2.24 10.23
C ILE A 117 -7.85 0.76 10.61
N VAL A 118 -7.85 -0.13 9.61
CA VAL A 118 -7.72 -1.57 9.84
C VAL A 118 -6.28 -2.05 9.74
N SER A 119 -5.45 -1.37 8.95
CA SER A 119 -4.03 -1.68 8.80
C SER A 119 -3.26 -0.44 8.42
N THR A 120 -2.03 -0.33 8.93
CA THR A 120 -1.04 0.66 8.50
C THR A 120 0.15 -0.07 7.91
N ASN A 121 0.36 0.11 6.63
CA ASN A 121 1.45 -0.53 5.90
C ASN A 121 2.51 0.50 5.58
N ARG A 122 3.77 0.15 5.83
CA ARG A 122 4.90 1.01 5.46
C ARG A 122 5.80 0.27 4.48
N CYS A 123 6.25 0.97 3.47
CA CYS A 123 7.19 0.42 2.50
C CYS A 123 8.20 1.46 2.05
N THR A 124 9.31 0.97 1.50
CA THR A 124 10.26 1.80 0.76
C THR A 124 10.15 1.45 -0.71
N ILE A 125 9.80 2.43 -1.51
CA ILE A 125 9.79 2.34 -2.96
C ILE A 125 11.09 2.93 -3.46
N VAL A 126 11.80 2.17 -4.29
CA VAL A 126 13.06 2.61 -4.90
C VAL A 126 12.82 2.82 -6.39
N VAL A 127 13.04 4.05 -6.84
CA VAL A 127 13.02 4.35 -8.28
C VAL A 127 14.47 4.34 -8.77
N ARG A 128 14.78 3.38 -9.63
CA ARG A 128 16.13 3.21 -10.15
C ARG A 128 16.52 4.35 -11.09
N ALA A 129 17.79 4.66 -11.06
CA ALA A 129 18.43 5.63 -11.97
C ALA A 129 18.23 5.27 -13.44
#